data_93a551c52081e9f01af3560b37ab8cc1
#
_entry.id   93a551c52081e9f01af3560b37ab8cc1
#
_cell.length_a   1.000
_cell.length_b   1.000
_cell.length_c   1.000
_cell.angle_alpha   90.00
_cell.angle_beta   90.00
_cell.angle_gamma   90.00
#
_symmetry.space_group_name_H-M   'P 1'
#
loop_
_entity.id
_entity.type
_entity.pdbx_description
1 polymer ?
#
loop_
_entity_poly.entity_id
_entity_poly.type
_entity_poly.pdbx_seq_one_letter_code
_entity_poly.pdbx_strand_id
1 'polypeptide(L)'
;MKQRKRISLDWLDRGRTALEPLLALAYPRHCPLCGTVLEQSAWKAAVCRSCIPEAERLRHLPPRLPVTEHAFYAVNTCAAAFYYADSVRHAILRCKENGNPWYARELADLMAVLIFGAQPARAPGYRPVYENLSGISLYSAIVPVPPRVKKNRAENMPLLLAQRLGRILHIPVIQPLCLTRQVLPQKSLDQQKRFANVKDAYVCRTGVDLSGMRLLLLDDVITTGATISACANALLEGGAVSVDGVCVAATELMPKSHGAAGTQKESK
;
A
#
# COMPACT_ATOMS: atom_id res chain seq x y z
N MET A 1 -2.24 -13.23 -35.93
CA MET A 1 -1.54 -12.56 -34.79
C MET A 1 -1.25 -11.11 -35.18
N LYS A 2 -2.09 -10.16 -34.75
CA LYS A 2 -1.85 -8.71 -35.00
C LYS A 2 -1.12 -8.13 -33.79
N GLN A 3 0.15 -7.76 -33.97
CA GLN A 3 0.91 -6.96 -33.02
C GLN A 3 0.17 -5.64 -32.78
N ARG A 4 -0.39 -5.44 -31.57
CA ARG A 4 -0.84 -4.13 -31.12
C ARG A 4 0.41 -3.26 -30.95
N LYS A 5 0.58 -2.25 -31.79
CA LYS A 5 1.56 -1.18 -31.64
C LYS A 5 1.40 -0.57 -30.24
N ARG A 6 2.40 -0.75 -29.38
CA ARG A 6 2.57 0.07 -28.18
C ARG A 6 2.74 1.51 -28.65
N ILE A 7 1.71 2.31 -28.44
CA ILE A 7 1.83 3.77 -28.58
C ILE A 7 2.80 4.18 -27.47
N SER A 8 3.97 4.63 -27.85
CA SER A 8 4.98 5.10 -26.91
C SER A 8 4.45 6.35 -26.20
N LEU A 9 4.28 6.25 -24.90
CA LEU A 9 3.89 7.37 -24.02
C LEU A 9 5.04 8.37 -23.81
N ASP A 10 6.18 8.16 -24.48
CA ASP A 10 7.42 8.93 -24.30
C ASP A 10 7.27 10.44 -24.55
N TRP A 11 6.39 10.85 -25.46
CA TRP A 11 6.19 12.27 -25.74
C TRP A 11 5.40 12.99 -24.64
N LEU A 12 4.45 12.29 -24.00
CA LEU A 12 3.70 12.83 -22.86
C LEU A 12 4.60 12.96 -21.61
N ASP A 13 5.52 12.04 -21.41
CA ASP A 13 6.49 12.11 -20.33
C ASP A 13 7.52 13.22 -20.54
N ARG A 14 8.01 13.43 -21.76
CA ARG A 14 8.93 14.55 -22.09
C ARG A 14 8.29 15.91 -21.92
N GLY A 15 7.03 16.09 -22.34
CA GLY A 15 6.29 17.34 -22.11
C GLY A 15 6.02 17.61 -20.64
N ARG A 16 5.78 16.58 -19.84
CA ARG A 16 5.65 16.68 -18.38
C ARG A 16 6.95 17.08 -17.70
N THR A 17 8.09 16.52 -18.11
CA THR A 17 9.40 16.81 -17.52
C THR A 17 9.79 18.28 -17.68
N ALA A 18 9.41 18.92 -18.80
CA ALA A 18 9.67 20.34 -19.03
C ALA A 18 8.80 21.27 -18.16
N LEU A 19 7.57 20.84 -17.81
CA LEU A 19 6.64 21.61 -16.96
C LEU A 19 6.81 21.31 -15.45
N GLU A 20 7.49 20.24 -15.10
CA GLU A 20 7.69 19.84 -13.69
C GLU A 20 8.37 20.92 -12.82
N PRO A 21 9.40 21.65 -13.25
CA PRO A 21 9.98 22.72 -12.44
C PRO A 21 9.01 23.86 -12.14
N LEU A 22 8.15 24.21 -13.10
CA LEU A 22 7.12 25.23 -12.91
C LEU A 22 5.99 24.74 -12.00
N LEU A 23 5.58 23.48 -12.15
CA LEU A 23 4.60 22.84 -11.25
C LEU A 23 5.17 22.69 -9.83
N ALA A 24 6.46 22.52 -9.69
CA ALA A 24 7.14 22.44 -8.41
C ALA A 24 7.08 23.73 -7.59
N LEU A 25 7.13 24.88 -8.25
CA LEU A 25 6.96 26.18 -7.60
C LEU A 25 5.54 26.35 -7.05
N ALA A 26 4.53 25.85 -7.77
CA ALA A 26 3.13 25.92 -7.36
C ALA A 26 2.72 24.81 -6.38
N TYR A 27 3.32 23.63 -6.51
CA TYR A 27 3.00 22.42 -5.75
C TYR A 27 4.27 21.72 -5.26
N PRO A 28 4.96 22.27 -4.27
CA PRO A 28 6.17 21.66 -3.73
C PRO A 28 5.89 20.29 -3.12
N ARG A 29 6.89 19.42 -3.19
CA ARG A 29 6.81 18.13 -2.49
C ARG A 29 6.84 18.34 -0.98
N HIS A 30 6.10 17.54 -0.25
CA HIS A 30 6.03 17.63 1.20
C HIS A 30 6.44 16.29 1.83
N CYS A 31 7.13 16.37 2.94
CA CYS A 31 7.42 15.20 3.75
C CYS A 31 6.11 14.51 4.19
N PRO A 32 5.90 13.23 3.86
CA PRO A 32 4.65 12.55 4.21
C PRO A 32 4.45 12.44 5.73
N LEU A 33 5.53 12.43 6.51
CA LEU A 33 5.46 12.26 7.96
C LEU A 33 5.11 13.56 8.70
N CYS A 34 5.76 14.68 8.40
CA CYS A 34 5.55 15.95 9.11
C CYS A 34 4.84 17.04 8.28
N GLY A 35 4.77 16.90 6.97
CA GLY A 35 4.15 17.90 6.09
C GLY A 35 5.07 19.06 5.68
N THR A 36 6.30 19.13 6.16
CA THR A 36 7.27 20.17 5.75
C THR A 36 7.65 20.02 4.29
N VAL A 37 7.88 21.13 3.60
CA VAL A 37 8.37 21.13 2.21
C VAL A 37 9.69 20.39 2.12
N LEU A 38 9.81 19.47 1.18
CA LEU A 38 11.04 18.73 0.93
C LEU A 38 12.02 19.59 0.13
N GLU A 39 13.21 19.78 0.69
CA GLU A 39 14.33 20.36 -0.05
C GLU A 39 14.80 19.41 -1.15
N GLN A 40 15.43 19.96 -2.20
CA GLN A 40 15.96 19.14 -3.31
C GLN A 40 16.94 18.05 -2.86
N SER A 41 17.66 18.27 -1.76
CA SER A 41 18.58 17.29 -1.16
C SER A 41 17.91 16.12 -0.47
N ALA A 42 16.64 16.26 -0.07
CA ALA A 42 15.85 15.21 0.61
C ALA A 42 15.33 14.14 -0.35
N TRP A 43 15.55 14.27 -1.63
CA TRP A 43 15.06 13.37 -2.67
C TRP A 43 15.48 11.91 -2.49
N LYS A 44 16.67 11.67 -1.92
CA LYS A 44 17.19 10.33 -1.70
C LYS A 44 16.39 9.52 -0.68
N ALA A 45 15.71 10.19 0.27
CA ALA A 45 15.02 9.54 1.38
C ALA A 45 13.48 9.63 1.30
N ALA A 46 12.91 10.45 0.41
CA ALA A 46 11.47 10.77 0.32
C ALA A 46 10.86 11.31 1.64
N VAL A 47 11.69 11.63 2.63
CA VAL A 47 11.36 12.27 3.92
C VAL A 47 12.34 13.39 4.21
N CYS A 48 11.93 14.40 4.98
CA CYS A 48 12.83 15.47 5.39
C CYS A 48 13.88 14.96 6.41
N ARG A 49 15.00 15.69 6.53
CA ARG A 49 16.11 15.29 7.43
C ARG A 49 15.66 15.05 8.86
N SER A 50 14.76 15.88 9.37
CA SER A 50 14.23 15.76 10.75
C SER A 50 13.43 14.47 10.97
N CYS A 51 12.80 13.96 9.93
CA CYS A 51 11.98 12.73 10.03
C CYS A 51 12.75 11.44 9.72
N ILE A 52 14.01 11.52 9.25
CA ILE A 52 14.80 10.31 8.96
C ILE A 52 14.92 9.37 10.17
N PRO A 53 15.31 9.84 11.38
CA PRO A 53 15.44 8.95 12.54
C PRO A 53 14.11 8.26 12.89
N GLU A 54 13.01 8.99 12.81
CA GLU A 54 11.69 8.46 13.07
C GLU A 54 11.25 7.45 11.99
N ALA A 55 11.51 7.74 10.73
CA ALA A 55 11.22 6.85 9.61
C ALA A 55 12.00 5.53 9.74
N GLU A 56 13.27 5.58 10.11
CA GLU A 56 14.10 4.39 10.34
C GLU A 56 13.62 3.60 11.57
N ARG A 57 13.24 4.27 12.64
CA ARG A 57 12.68 3.63 13.85
C ARG A 57 11.37 2.89 13.55
N LEU A 58 10.51 3.48 12.71
CA LEU A 58 9.20 2.91 12.36
C LEU A 58 9.25 1.98 11.14
N ARG A 59 10.41 1.82 10.51
CA ARG A 59 10.58 0.94 9.37
C ARG A 59 10.32 -0.51 9.76
N HIS A 60 9.51 -1.20 8.97
CA HIS A 60 9.28 -2.64 9.18
C HIS A 60 10.45 -3.44 8.59
N LEU A 61 11.20 -4.13 9.44
CA LEU A 61 12.36 -4.93 9.05
C LEU A 61 12.26 -6.35 9.62
N PRO A 62 12.31 -7.39 8.77
CA PRO A 62 12.25 -7.31 7.30
C PRO A 62 10.87 -6.80 6.84
N PRO A 63 10.72 -6.26 5.61
CA PRO A 63 9.42 -5.76 5.13
C PRO A 63 8.33 -6.84 5.08
N ARG A 64 8.71 -8.11 4.93
CA ARG A 64 7.79 -9.25 4.91
C ARG A 64 7.13 -9.45 6.28
N LEU A 65 5.81 -9.46 6.29
CA LEU A 65 5.02 -9.69 7.50
C LEU A 65 5.04 -11.18 7.88
N PRO A 66 5.24 -11.50 9.17
CA PRO A 66 5.20 -12.88 9.65
C PRO A 66 3.77 -13.43 9.57
N VAL A 67 3.66 -14.67 9.08
CA VAL A 67 2.35 -15.36 8.95
C VAL A 67 1.74 -15.64 10.32
N THR A 68 2.58 -15.81 11.34
CA THR A 68 2.16 -16.11 12.71
C THR A 68 1.49 -14.96 13.43
N GLU A 69 1.80 -13.72 13.05
CA GLU A 69 1.26 -12.52 13.68
C GLU A 69 -0.04 -12.03 13.02
N HIS A 70 -0.29 -12.44 11.78
CA HIS A 70 -1.45 -12.03 11.00
C HIS A 70 -2.21 -13.27 10.53
N ALA A 71 -3.52 -13.23 10.65
CA ALA A 71 -4.37 -14.33 10.21
C ALA A 71 -4.56 -14.30 8.68
N PHE A 72 -3.45 -14.43 7.94
CA PHE A 72 -3.48 -14.48 6.48
C PHE A 72 -3.99 -15.83 6.00
N TYR A 73 -4.92 -15.80 5.04
CA TYR A 73 -5.32 -16.90 4.19
C TYR A 73 -5.46 -16.40 2.76
N ALA A 74 -5.30 -17.26 1.77
CA ALA A 74 -5.39 -16.89 0.35
C ALA A 74 -4.35 -15.86 -0.15
N VAL A 75 -3.43 -15.42 0.71
CA VAL A 75 -2.31 -14.52 0.36
C VAL A 75 -1.02 -15.33 0.43
N ASN A 76 -0.20 -15.28 -0.60
CA ASN A 76 1.06 -16.02 -0.62
C ASN A 76 2.11 -15.35 0.29
N THR A 77 2.34 -14.06 0.12
CA THR A 77 3.17 -13.25 1.02
C THR A 77 2.54 -11.88 1.25
N CYS A 78 2.94 -11.22 2.33
CA CYS A 78 2.52 -9.85 2.60
C CYS A 78 3.70 -9.01 3.09
N ALA A 79 3.77 -7.73 2.71
CA ALA A 79 4.83 -6.82 3.12
C ALA A 79 4.29 -5.44 3.51
N ALA A 80 4.96 -4.81 4.49
CA ALA A 80 4.70 -3.45 4.92
C ALA A 80 5.99 -2.63 4.90
N ALA A 81 5.88 -1.33 4.59
CA ALA A 81 7.02 -0.42 4.67
C ALA A 81 7.31 -0.02 6.13
N PHE A 82 6.26 0.15 6.94
CA PHE A 82 6.37 0.68 8.30
C PHE A 82 5.49 -0.06 9.29
N TYR A 83 5.78 0.15 10.58
CA TYR A 83 4.83 -0.08 11.67
C TYR A 83 3.78 1.03 11.71
N TYR A 84 2.52 0.68 11.98
CA TYR A 84 1.41 1.62 12.07
C TYR A 84 1.39 2.33 13.43
N ALA A 85 2.31 3.26 13.62
CA ALA A 85 2.48 4.02 14.87
C ALA A 85 2.84 5.48 14.57
N ASP A 86 2.71 6.32 15.54
CA ASP A 86 3.23 7.70 15.63
C ASP A 86 3.05 8.53 14.33
N SER A 87 4.14 9.03 13.79
CA SER A 87 4.15 9.87 12.59
C SER A 87 3.61 9.17 11.33
N VAL A 88 3.82 7.86 11.19
CA VAL A 88 3.29 7.07 10.07
C VAL A 88 1.77 6.98 10.15
N ARG A 89 1.22 6.72 11.36
CA ARG A 89 -0.23 6.74 11.59
C ARG A 89 -0.83 8.10 11.23
N HIS A 90 -0.22 9.20 11.68
CA HIS A 90 -0.68 10.56 11.35
C HIS A 90 -0.59 10.85 9.84
N ALA A 91 0.48 10.40 9.17
CA ALA A 91 0.62 10.55 7.72
C ALA A 91 -0.54 9.88 6.95
N ILE A 92 -0.88 8.65 7.31
CA ILE A 92 -1.98 7.90 6.71
C ILE A 92 -3.33 8.54 6.99
N LEU A 93 -3.58 8.99 8.22
CA LEU A 93 -4.82 9.69 8.57
C LEU A 93 -4.97 11.00 7.81
N ARG A 94 -3.90 11.78 7.69
CA ARG A 94 -3.86 13.03 6.91
C ARG A 94 -4.23 12.81 5.45
N CYS A 95 -3.76 11.71 4.83
CA CYS A 95 -4.19 11.34 3.48
C CYS A 95 -5.69 11.05 3.39
N LYS A 96 -6.26 10.41 4.42
CA LYS A 96 -7.68 10.01 4.44
C LYS A 96 -8.63 11.17 4.73
N GLU A 97 -8.23 12.08 5.61
CA GLU A 97 -9.09 13.17 6.10
C GLU A 97 -9.11 14.37 5.15
N ASN A 98 -7.97 14.72 4.60
CA ASN A 98 -7.82 15.94 3.81
C ASN A 98 -7.97 15.73 2.29
N GLY A 99 -8.20 14.49 1.85
CA GLY A 99 -8.30 14.17 0.42
C GLY A 99 -7.06 14.60 -0.39
N ASN A 100 -5.91 14.78 0.29
CA ASN A 100 -4.71 15.30 -0.35
C ASN A 100 -3.91 14.18 -1.03
N PRO A 101 -4.03 14.01 -2.37
CA PRO A 101 -3.41 12.91 -3.09
C PRO A 101 -1.88 12.98 -3.11
N TRP A 102 -1.29 14.12 -2.75
CA TRP A 102 0.15 14.33 -2.77
C TRP A 102 0.86 13.46 -1.73
N TYR A 103 0.33 13.39 -0.51
CA TYR A 103 0.90 12.55 0.54
C TYR A 103 0.85 11.06 0.19
N ALA A 104 -0.22 10.60 -0.46
CA ALA A 104 -0.29 9.21 -0.93
C ALA A 104 0.80 8.89 -1.96
N ARG A 105 1.16 9.85 -2.81
CA ARG A 105 2.27 9.68 -3.77
C ARG A 105 3.62 9.52 -3.08
N GLU A 106 3.91 10.37 -2.10
CA GLU A 106 5.16 10.28 -1.34
C GLU A 106 5.25 8.99 -0.52
N LEU A 107 4.14 8.52 0.04
CA LEU A 107 4.07 7.23 0.72
C LEU A 107 4.30 6.05 -0.25
N ALA A 108 3.79 6.13 -1.47
CA ALA A 108 4.04 5.11 -2.50
C ALA A 108 5.52 5.11 -2.94
N ASP A 109 6.17 6.27 -3.01
CA ASP A 109 7.61 6.39 -3.27
C ASP A 109 8.42 5.69 -2.16
N LEU A 110 8.02 5.88 -0.89
CA LEU A 110 8.63 5.14 0.23
C LEU A 110 8.40 3.64 0.14
N MET A 111 7.20 3.19 -0.21
CA MET A 111 6.92 1.76 -0.45
C MET A 111 7.83 1.18 -1.54
N ALA A 112 8.03 1.91 -2.65
CA ALA A 112 8.91 1.47 -3.72
C ALA A 112 10.34 1.25 -3.23
N VAL A 113 10.87 2.17 -2.41
CA VAL A 113 12.22 2.07 -1.85
C VAL A 113 12.32 0.97 -0.79
N LEU A 114 11.39 0.95 0.17
CA LEU A 114 11.53 0.11 1.37
C LEU A 114 11.11 -1.35 1.16
N ILE A 115 10.12 -1.60 0.29
CA ILE A 115 9.61 -2.95 0.02
C ILE A 115 10.28 -3.55 -1.22
N PHE A 116 10.42 -2.75 -2.28
CA PHE A 116 10.89 -3.23 -3.58
C PHE A 116 12.36 -2.90 -3.87
N GLY A 117 13.04 -2.19 -2.97
CA GLY A 117 14.45 -1.85 -3.14
C GLY A 117 14.71 -0.86 -4.28
N ALA A 118 13.69 -0.13 -4.73
CA ALA A 118 13.84 0.86 -5.79
C ALA A 118 14.86 1.93 -5.38
N GLN A 119 15.81 2.23 -6.26
CA GLN A 119 16.82 3.24 -6.00
C GLN A 119 16.48 4.51 -6.76
N PRO A 120 16.37 5.67 -6.07
CA PRO A 120 16.13 6.93 -6.74
C PRO A 120 17.37 7.34 -7.54
N ALA A 121 17.22 7.45 -8.86
CA ALA A 121 18.24 7.98 -9.75
C ALA A 121 18.16 9.49 -9.84
N ARG A 122 19.30 10.13 -10.21
CA ARG A 122 19.30 11.55 -10.55
C ARG A 122 18.59 11.75 -11.89
N ALA A 123 17.43 12.39 -11.88
CA ALA A 123 16.79 12.88 -13.08
C ALA A 123 16.83 14.42 -13.10
N PRO A 124 16.92 15.07 -14.25
CA PRO A 124 16.80 16.53 -14.38
C PRO A 124 15.35 16.98 -14.19
N GLY A 125 14.66 16.46 -13.21
CA GLY A 125 13.28 16.75 -12.92
C GLY A 125 13.02 16.84 -11.42
N TYR A 126 11.85 17.35 -11.08
CA TYR A 126 11.43 17.58 -9.71
C TYR A 126 11.04 16.28 -8.99
N ARG A 127 10.73 15.21 -9.73
CA ARG A 127 10.35 13.92 -9.17
C ARG A 127 11.44 12.89 -9.34
N PRO A 128 11.65 12.04 -8.32
CA PRO A 128 12.60 10.95 -8.45
C PRO A 128 12.18 9.99 -9.56
N VAL A 129 13.13 9.60 -10.39
CA VAL A 129 13.07 8.43 -11.26
C VAL A 129 13.70 7.28 -10.51
N TYR A 130 13.17 6.09 -10.65
CA TYR A 130 13.64 4.91 -9.92
C TYR A 130 14.28 3.91 -10.88
N GLU A 131 15.41 3.35 -10.47
CA GLU A 131 16.16 2.31 -11.14
C GLU A 131 16.23 1.03 -10.29
N ASN A 132 16.80 -0.04 -10.85
CA ASN A 132 17.03 -1.32 -10.17
C ASN A 132 15.74 -2.00 -9.64
N LEU A 133 14.77 -2.11 -10.53
CA LEU A 133 13.50 -2.77 -10.24
C LEU A 133 13.55 -4.28 -10.60
N SER A 134 14.62 -4.97 -10.22
CA SER A 134 14.79 -6.39 -10.49
C SER A 134 13.77 -7.24 -9.73
N GLY A 135 13.17 -8.23 -10.41
CA GLY A 135 12.21 -9.18 -9.80
C GLY A 135 10.76 -8.74 -9.78
N ILE A 136 10.44 -7.52 -10.24
CA ILE A 136 9.08 -6.96 -10.23
C ILE A 136 8.27 -7.39 -11.46
N SER A 137 8.93 -7.84 -12.52
CA SER A 137 8.30 -8.39 -13.72
C SER A 137 7.43 -9.65 -13.48
N LEU A 138 7.44 -10.16 -12.25
CA LEU A 138 6.63 -11.31 -11.85
C LEU A 138 5.14 -10.98 -11.72
N TYR A 139 4.78 -9.71 -11.49
CA TYR A 139 3.39 -9.31 -11.30
C TYR A 139 2.74 -8.85 -12.61
N SER A 140 1.56 -9.40 -12.89
CA SER A 140 0.75 -9.03 -14.05
C SER A 140 0.04 -7.69 -13.85
N ALA A 141 -0.40 -7.39 -12.61
CA ALA A 141 -1.07 -6.14 -12.27
C ALA A 141 -1.03 -5.85 -10.76
N ILE A 142 -1.22 -4.56 -10.42
CA ILE A 142 -1.51 -4.11 -9.05
C ILE A 142 -3.02 -3.93 -8.91
N VAL A 143 -3.57 -4.47 -7.82
CA VAL A 143 -5.00 -4.38 -7.47
C VAL A 143 -5.13 -3.59 -6.17
N PRO A 144 -5.72 -2.39 -6.17
CA PRO A 144 -6.03 -1.68 -4.93
C PRO A 144 -7.23 -2.33 -4.25
N VAL A 145 -7.18 -2.44 -2.92
CA VAL A 145 -8.33 -2.84 -2.10
C VAL A 145 -9.44 -1.78 -2.28
N PRO A 146 -10.68 -2.19 -2.65
CA PRO A 146 -11.77 -1.22 -2.84
C PRO A 146 -12.19 -0.59 -1.50
N PRO A 147 -12.57 0.70 -1.50
CA PRO A 147 -13.02 1.39 -0.29
C PRO A 147 -14.35 0.81 0.20
N ARG A 148 -14.53 0.71 1.52
CA ARG A 148 -15.75 0.20 2.15
C ARG A 148 -16.97 1.10 1.97
N VAL A 149 -16.74 2.37 1.73
CA VAL A 149 -17.75 3.38 1.45
C VAL A 149 -17.41 4.01 0.11
N LYS A 150 -18.44 4.35 -0.69
CA LYS A 150 -18.21 5.11 -1.94
C LYS A 150 -17.44 6.39 -1.61
N LYS A 151 -16.20 6.44 -2.04
CA LYS A 151 -15.34 7.60 -1.91
C LYS A 151 -15.04 8.18 -3.29
N ASN A 152 -14.82 9.48 -3.34
CA ASN A 152 -14.26 10.11 -4.52
C ASN A 152 -12.88 9.50 -4.84
N ARG A 153 -12.50 9.54 -6.11
CA ARG A 153 -11.20 8.99 -6.54
C ARG A 153 -10.01 9.58 -5.76
N ALA A 154 -10.08 10.87 -5.41
CA ALA A 154 -9.06 11.57 -4.64
C ALA A 154 -8.98 11.13 -3.16
N GLU A 155 -10.04 10.51 -2.64
CA GLU A 155 -10.11 10.03 -1.26
C GLU A 155 -9.80 8.52 -1.13
N ASN A 156 -9.65 7.83 -2.26
CA ASN A 156 -9.33 6.39 -2.29
C ASN A 156 -7.82 6.19 -2.20
N MET A 157 -7.30 6.16 -0.99
CA MET A 157 -5.87 6.05 -0.73
C MET A 157 -5.23 4.80 -1.35
N PRO A 158 -5.75 3.57 -1.23
CA PRO A 158 -5.17 2.40 -1.90
C PRO A 158 -5.05 2.58 -3.42
N LEU A 159 -6.03 3.20 -4.07
CA LEU A 159 -5.98 3.47 -5.51
C LEU A 159 -4.90 4.51 -5.87
N LEU A 160 -4.75 5.56 -5.08
CA LEU A 160 -3.71 6.58 -5.30
C LEU A 160 -2.31 6.00 -5.14
N LEU A 161 -2.10 5.19 -4.09
CA LEU A 161 -0.87 4.44 -3.85
C LEU A 161 -0.57 3.49 -5.02
N ALA A 162 -1.55 2.68 -5.44
CA ALA A 162 -1.41 1.73 -6.53
C ALA A 162 -1.04 2.43 -7.86
N GLN A 163 -1.69 3.55 -8.17
CA GLN A 163 -1.40 4.33 -9.38
C GLN A 163 0.02 4.89 -9.40
N ARG A 164 0.53 5.35 -8.26
CA ARG A 164 1.90 5.85 -8.19
C ARG A 164 2.89 4.70 -8.22
N LEU A 165 2.68 3.67 -7.42
CA LEU A 165 3.53 2.49 -7.37
C LEU A 165 3.58 1.79 -8.74
N GLY A 166 2.43 1.64 -9.41
CA GLY A 166 2.36 1.04 -10.75
C GLY A 166 3.18 1.79 -11.80
N ARG A 167 3.25 3.12 -11.71
CA ARG A 167 4.14 3.91 -12.58
C ARG A 167 5.61 3.69 -12.27
N ILE A 168 5.98 3.59 -10.99
CA ILE A 168 7.36 3.35 -10.57
C ILE A 168 7.81 1.95 -11.00
N LEU A 169 6.96 0.95 -10.75
CA LEU A 169 7.26 -0.46 -11.00
C LEU A 169 6.99 -0.90 -12.45
N HIS A 170 6.43 -0.01 -13.29
CA HIS A 170 5.98 -0.32 -14.65
C HIS A 170 4.95 -1.47 -14.72
N ILE A 171 4.08 -1.57 -13.69
CA ILE A 171 3.01 -2.57 -13.58
C ILE A 171 1.65 -1.90 -13.78
N PRO A 172 0.74 -2.43 -14.61
CA PRO A 172 -0.59 -1.87 -14.80
C PRO A 172 -1.41 -1.97 -13.50
N VAL A 173 -2.32 -1.02 -13.30
CA VAL A 173 -3.29 -1.03 -12.20
C VAL A 173 -4.65 -1.40 -12.71
N ILE A 174 -5.25 -2.44 -12.16
CA ILE A 174 -6.60 -2.91 -12.48
C ILE A 174 -7.49 -2.89 -11.24
N GLN A 175 -8.79 -2.76 -11.42
CA GLN A 175 -9.77 -2.71 -10.33
C GLN A 175 -10.86 -3.79 -10.53
N PRO A 176 -10.50 -5.08 -10.43
CA PRO A 176 -11.45 -6.16 -10.66
C PRO A 176 -12.41 -6.37 -9.49
N LEU A 177 -12.06 -5.90 -8.29
CA LEU A 177 -12.83 -6.13 -7.07
C LEU A 177 -13.95 -5.11 -6.89
N CYS A 178 -15.06 -5.60 -6.31
CA CYS A 178 -16.13 -4.76 -5.78
C CYS A 178 -16.65 -5.32 -4.44
N LEU A 179 -17.27 -4.45 -3.63
CA LEU A 179 -18.00 -4.86 -2.45
C LEU A 179 -19.40 -5.38 -2.83
N THR A 180 -19.80 -6.53 -2.28
CA THR A 180 -21.14 -7.10 -2.46
C THR A 180 -22.14 -6.56 -1.46
N ARG A 181 -21.70 -6.21 -0.26
CA ARG A 181 -22.53 -5.68 0.82
C ARG A 181 -21.78 -4.66 1.66
N GLN A 182 -22.52 -3.80 2.36
CA GLN A 182 -21.91 -2.90 3.33
C GLN A 182 -21.34 -3.71 4.49
N VAL A 183 -20.05 -3.58 4.70
CA VAL A 183 -19.35 -4.15 5.86
C VAL A 183 -19.60 -3.25 7.06
N LEU A 184 -20.13 -3.78 8.15
CA LEU A 184 -20.38 -3.01 9.38
C LEU A 184 -19.09 -2.37 9.92
N PRO A 185 -19.16 -1.17 10.53
CA PRO A 185 -18.00 -0.52 11.13
C PRO A 185 -17.34 -1.42 12.18
N GLN A 186 -16.04 -1.67 12.02
CA GLN A 186 -15.30 -2.64 12.85
C GLN A 186 -14.93 -2.12 14.25
N LYS A 187 -15.30 -0.88 14.63
CA LYS A 187 -14.88 -0.28 15.91
C LYS A 187 -15.37 -1.03 17.15
N SER A 188 -16.40 -1.88 17.04
CA SER A 188 -17.03 -2.63 18.13
C SER A 188 -16.98 -4.16 18.01
N LEU A 189 -16.29 -4.69 16.99
CA LEU A 189 -16.28 -6.14 16.76
C LEU A 189 -15.00 -6.79 17.27
N ASP A 190 -15.16 -7.93 17.95
CA ASP A 190 -14.06 -8.81 18.33
C ASP A 190 -13.36 -9.40 17.09
N GLN A 191 -12.12 -9.85 17.25
CA GLN A 191 -11.26 -10.30 16.16
C GLN A 191 -11.90 -11.41 15.30
N GLN A 192 -12.58 -12.38 15.91
CA GLN A 192 -13.28 -13.45 15.22
C GLN A 192 -14.49 -12.94 14.41
N LYS A 193 -15.24 -11.98 14.97
CA LYS A 193 -16.36 -11.34 14.28
C LYS A 193 -15.91 -10.46 13.11
N ARG A 194 -14.69 -9.92 13.18
CA ARG A 194 -14.10 -9.19 12.06
C ARG A 194 -13.83 -10.07 10.85
N PHE A 195 -13.35 -11.31 11.09
CA PHE A 195 -13.15 -12.29 10.02
C PHE A 195 -14.44 -12.69 9.34
N ALA A 196 -15.46 -13.08 10.12
CA ALA A 196 -16.76 -13.48 9.59
C ALA A 196 -17.46 -12.35 8.81
N ASN A 197 -17.29 -11.10 9.24
CA ASN A 197 -17.91 -9.94 8.62
C ASN A 197 -17.30 -9.57 7.26
N VAL A 198 -16.07 -9.99 6.97
CA VAL A 198 -15.31 -9.59 5.77
C VAL A 198 -15.18 -10.72 4.74
N LYS A 199 -15.34 -11.99 5.17
CA LYS A 199 -15.06 -13.18 4.35
C LYS A 199 -15.71 -13.16 2.96
N ASP A 200 -16.98 -12.76 2.86
CA ASP A 200 -17.74 -12.76 1.60
C ASP A 200 -18.11 -11.34 1.14
N ALA A 201 -17.38 -10.34 1.64
CA ALA A 201 -17.68 -8.95 1.34
C ALA A 201 -17.16 -8.50 -0.03
N TYR A 202 -16.17 -9.18 -0.58
CA TYR A 202 -15.51 -8.84 -1.83
C TYR A 202 -15.71 -9.90 -2.88
N VAL A 203 -15.96 -9.48 -4.11
CA VAL A 203 -16.06 -10.35 -5.28
C VAL A 203 -15.40 -9.71 -6.50
N CYS A 204 -15.02 -10.53 -7.47
CA CYS A 204 -14.61 -10.01 -8.77
C CYS A 204 -15.83 -9.56 -9.57
N ARG A 205 -15.63 -8.49 -10.32
CA ARG A 205 -16.63 -7.97 -11.27
C ARG A 205 -16.86 -8.98 -12.38
N THR A 206 -18.10 -9.13 -12.79
CA THR A 206 -18.47 -10.00 -13.91
C THR A 206 -17.72 -9.60 -15.20
N GLY A 207 -17.21 -10.60 -15.92
CA GLY A 207 -16.54 -10.39 -17.20
C GLY A 207 -15.06 -10.00 -17.10
N VAL A 208 -14.47 -10.00 -15.91
CA VAL A 208 -13.02 -9.83 -15.73
C VAL A 208 -12.37 -11.21 -15.72
N ASP A 209 -11.44 -11.44 -16.63
CA ASP A 209 -10.61 -12.65 -16.66
C ASP A 209 -9.26 -12.38 -16.00
N LEU A 210 -8.98 -13.10 -14.91
CA LEU A 210 -7.73 -13.04 -14.17
C LEU A 210 -6.86 -14.29 -14.38
N SER A 211 -7.25 -15.19 -15.30
CA SER A 211 -6.57 -16.45 -15.54
C SER A 211 -5.08 -16.26 -15.84
N GLY A 212 -4.24 -16.99 -15.12
CA GLY A 212 -2.79 -16.93 -15.26
C GLY A 212 -2.12 -15.71 -14.65
N MET A 213 -2.87 -14.77 -14.05
CA MET A 213 -2.30 -13.55 -13.48
C MET A 213 -1.71 -13.79 -12.10
N ARG A 214 -0.53 -13.20 -11.86
CA ARG A 214 0.05 -12.97 -10.53
C ARG A 214 -0.23 -11.54 -10.12
N LEU A 215 -0.94 -11.35 -9.02
CA LEU A 215 -1.46 -10.05 -8.63
C LEU A 215 -0.77 -9.52 -7.37
N LEU A 216 -0.50 -8.22 -7.38
CA LEU A 216 -0.02 -7.49 -6.21
C LEU A 216 -1.21 -6.70 -5.63
N LEU A 217 -1.76 -7.18 -4.51
CA LEU A 217 -2.88 -6.57 -3.81
C LEU A 217 -2.37 -5.49 -2.85
N LEU A 218 -2.90 -4.28 -2.97
CA LEU A 218 -2.41 -3.13 -2.22
C LEU A 218 -3.49 -2.54 -1.31
N ASP A 219 -3.16 -2.42 -0.02
CA ASP A 219 -3.96 -1.69 0.98
C ASP A 219 -3.14 -0.55 1.61
N ASP A 220 -3.77 0.33 2.38
CA ASP A 220 -3.06 1.37 3.12
C ASP A 220 -2.51 0.85 4.46
N VAL A 221 -3.31 0.11 5.22
CA VAL A 221 -2.93 -0.44 6.54
C VAL A 221 -3.42 -1.87 6.68
N ILE A 222 -2.51 -2.77 7.03
CA ILE A 222 -2.84 -4.13 7.43
C ILE A 222 -2.88 -4.19 8.95
N THR A 223 -4.04 -4.59 9.49
CA THR A 223 -4.24 -4.84 10.92
C THR A 223 -4.25 -6.35 11.18
N THR A 224 -5.39 -6.99 11.11
CA THR A 224 -5.54 -8.44 11.29
C THR A 224 -5.25 -9.25 10.03
N GLY A 225 -5.15 -8.61 8.87
CA GLY A 225 -5.04 -9.30 7.58
C GLY A 225 -6.38 -9.76 6.97
N ALA A 226 -7.50 -9.60 7.67
CA ALA A 226 -8.80 -10.09 7.22
C ALA A 226 -9.25 -9.48 5.88
N THR A 227 -9.09 -8.17 5.70
CA THR A 227 -9.48 -7.48 4.46
C THR A 227 -8.63 -7.94 3.27
N ILE A 228 -7.31 -7.98 3.46
CA ILE A 228 -6.39 -8.37 2.39
C ILE A 228 -6.64 -9.84 2.00
N SER A 229 -6.89 -10.72 2.97
CA SER A 229 -7.18 -12.14 2.72
C SER A 229 -8.52 -12.36 2.01
N ALA A 230 -9.56 -11.63 2.38
CA ALA A 230 -10.86 -11.72 1.70
C ALA A 230 -10.78 -11.20 0.24
N CYS A 231 -10.06 -10.11 0.01
CA CYS A 231 -9.80 -9.63 -1.34
C CYS A 231 -8.97 -10.62 -2.17
N ALA A 232 -7.93 -11.22 -1.56
CA ALA A 232 -7.10 -12.22 -2.22
C ALA A 232 -7.92 -13.47 -2.59
N ASN A 233 -8.77 -13.96 -1.69
CA ASN A 233 -9.67 -15.08 -1.97
C ASN A 233 -10.56 -14.80 -3.18
N ALA A 234 -11.19 -13.63 -3.22
CA ALA A 234 -12.02 -13.22 -4.36
C ALA A 234 -11.23 -13.15 -5.68
N LEU A 235 -9.95 -12.72 -5.64
CA LEU A 235 -9.08 -12.70 -6.82
C LEU A 235 -8.69 -14.11 -7.29
N LEU A 236 -8.43 -15.04 -6.36
CA LEU A 236 -8.14 -16.44 -6.68
C LEU A 236 -9.38 -17.14 -7.25
N GLU A 237 -10.55 -16.91 -6.68
CA GLU A 237 -11.84 -17.38 -7.23
C GLU A 237 -12.12 -16.79 -8.62
N GLY A 238 -11.62 -15.58 -8.91
CA GLY A 238 -11.64 -14.95 -10.23
C GLY A 238 -10.61 -15.47 -11.21
N GLY A 239 -9.82 -16.50 -10.84
CA GLY A 239 -8.86 -17.18 -11.72
C GLY A 239 -7.40 -16.74 -11.57
N ALA A 240 -7.06 -15.84 -10.65
CA ALA A 240 -5.67 -15.47 -10.41
C ALA A 240 -4.85 -16.67 -9.91
N VAL A 241 -3.58 -16.77 -10.35
CA VAL A 241 -2.68 -17.87 -9.95
C VAL A 241 -2.12 -17.64 -8.54
N SER A 242 -1.79 -16.40 -8.22
CA SER A 242 -1.27 -16.04 -6.90
C SER A 242 -1.53 -14.57 -6.59
N VAL A 243 -1.64 -14.28 -5.31
CA VAL A 243 -1.83 -12.93 -4.78
C VAL A 243 -0.82 -12.68 -3.67
N ASP A 244 0.00 -11.64 -3.84
CA ASP A 244 0.86 -11.10 -2.79
C ASP A 244 0.30 -9.78 -2.30
N GLY A 245 0.43 -9.48 -1.00
CA GLY A 245 -0.09 -8.28 -0.38
C GLY A 245 1.00 -7.26 -0.08
N VAL A 246 0.70 -5.97 -0.24
CA VAL A 246 1.56 -4.88 0.21
C VAL A 246 0.74 -3.75 0.84
N CYS A 247 1.34 -3.06 1.82
CA CYS A 247 0.74 -1.89 2.45
C CYS A 247 1.78 -0.85 2.86
N VAL A 248 1.32 0.35 3.17
CA VAL A 248 2.17 1.39 3.75
C VAL A 248 2.62 0.98 5.15
N ALA A 249 1.69 0.49 5.98
CA ALA A 249 2.00 0.13 7.35
C ALA A 249 1.19 -1.07 7.85
N ALA A 250 1.78 -1.82 8.79
CA ALA A 250 1.11 -2.89 9.51
C ALA A 250 1.08 -2.60 11.01
N THR A 251 0.01 -3.02 11.68
CA THR A 251 -0.02 -3.00 13.15
C THR A 251 0.79 -4.18 13.67
N GLU A 252 1.60 -3.92 14.69
CA GLU A 252 2.19 -4.99 15.49
C GLU A 252 1.05 -5.70 16.24
N LEU A 253 0.87 -6.99 16.00
CA LEU A 253 -0.03 -7.79 16.80
C LEU A 253 0.75 -8.23 18.02
N MET A 254 0.55 -7.53 19.15
CA MET A 254 1.09 -7.94 20.43
C MET A 254 0.80 -9.43 20.66
N PRO A 255 1.79 -10.25 21.01
CA PRO A 255 1.53 -11.61 21.47
C PRO A 255 0.57 -11.50 22.66
N LYS A 256 -0.54 -12.24 22.60
CA LYS A 256 -1.45 -12.35 23.75
C LYS A 256 -0.59 -12.81 24.91
N SER A 257 -0.38 -11.95 25.92
CA SER A 257 0.19 -12.36 27.19
C SER A 257 -0.68 -13.50 27.70
N HIS A 258 -0.15 -14.72 27.67
CA HIS A 258 -0.76 -15.84 28.39
C HIS A 258 -0.82 -15.39 29.83
N GLY A 259 -2.05 -15.23 30.35
CA GLY A 259 -2.30 -14.76 31.68
C GLY A 259 -1.42 -15.50 32.69
N ALA A 260 -0.70 -14.73 33.47
CA ALA A 260 0.04 -15.23 34.61
C ALA A 260 -0.89 -16.12 35.41
N ALA A 261 -0.49 -17.37 35.54
CA ALA A 261 -1.15 -18.37 36.39
C ALA A 261 -1.35 -17.78 37.79
N GLY A 262 -2.57 -17.87 38.26
CA GLY A 262 -2.97 -17.37 39.59
C GLY A 262 -2.06 -17.89 40.68
N THR A 263 -1.46 -16.98 41.40
CA THR A 263 -0.84 -17.23 42.72
C THR A 263 -1.95 -17.68 43.65
N GLN A 264 -2.02 -18.96 43.95
CA GLN A 264 -2.78 -19.47 45.11
C GLN A 264 -2.25 -18.79 46.37
N LYS A 265 -3.09 -18.00 47.00
CA LYS A 265 -2.88 -17.61 48.39
C LYS A 265 -3.17 -18.82 49.26
N GLU A 266 -2.12 -19.45 49.75
CA GLU A 266 -2.24 -20.30 50.93
C GLU A 266 -2.55 -19.42 52.15
N SER A 267 -3.70 -19.70 52.74
CA SER A 267 -4.10 -19.17 54.06
C SER A 267 -3.43 -19.98 55.15
N LYS A 268 -2.78 -19.31 56.02
CA LYS A 268 -2.57 -19.75 57.40
C LYS A 268 -3.28 -18.76 58.36
#